data_cef2278960af3797561867a963cffcc5
#
_entry.id   cef2278960af3797561867a963cffcc5
#
_cell.length_a   1.000
_cell.length_b   1.000
_cell.length_c   1.000
_cell.angle_alpha   90.00
_cell.angle_beta   90.00
_cell.angle_gamma   90.00
#
_symmetry.space_group_name_H-M   'P 1'
#
loop_
_entity.id
_entity.type
_entity.pdbx_description
1 polymer ?
#
loop_
_entity_poly.entity_id
_entity_poly.type
_entity_poly.pdbx_seq_one_letter_code
_entity_poly.pdbx_strand_id
1 'polypeptide(L)'
;MDEEASAYARELVRRAHGVLPELVGGYLIGSGALGDYVPGGSDVDVNLVVPDALSQGRKEELVRQVAHDALPCPAAKLELVVYRVEVLKQPLRVHEYELNLNTGRGLDDLIFYDFREDDPHWFVLDAAIAHERGVTITGPDIATLIAELPRNQILEALRGSIAWHREHEATYLTVLNACRSWRYAVEGTWVSKTEAARWALARSTHRELIEAALEARAAGRVGHVGAATTGGFLDEVVAALS
;
A
#
# COMPACT_ATOMS: atom_id res chain seq x y z
N MET A 1 -13.27 -3.21 -8.35
CA MET A 1 -13.21 -2.13 -7.32
C MET A 1 -14.30 -2.43 -6.28
N ASP A 2 -13.95 -2.38 -5.01
CA ASP A 2 -14.89 -2.59 -3.92
C ASP A 2 -15.74 -1.32 -3.68
N GLU A 3 -17.05 -1.47 -3.42
CA GLU A 3 -17.96 -0.33 -3.31
C GLU A 3 -17.79 0.42 -1.97
N GLU A 4 -17.55 -0.30 -0.88
CA GLU A 4 -17.35 0.27 0.45
C GLU A 4 -16.06 1.09 0.52
N ALA A 5 -14.93 0.51 0.08
CA ALA A 5 -13.63 1.20 -0.01
C ALA A 5 -13.72 2.44 -0.91
N SER A 6 -14.44 2.32 -2.04
CA SER A 6 -14.62 3.43 -2.98
C SER A 6 -15.51 4.54 -2.44
N ALA A 7 -16.57 4.21 -1.71
CA ALA A 7 -17.42 5.21 -1.07
C ALA A 7 -16.67 5.98 0.01
N TYR A 8 -15.87 5.28 0.82
CA TYR A 8 -15.02 5.89 1.82
C TYR A 8 -13.97 6.80 1.18
N ALA A 9 -13.26 6.33 0.16
CA ALA A 9 -12.25 7.12 -0.55
C ALA A 9 -12.86 8.39 -1.18
N ARG A 10 -14.09 8.33 -1.74
CA ARG A 10 -14.79 9.51 -2.25
C ARG A 10 -15.08 10.54 -1.17
N GLU A 11 -15.55 10.10 0.01
CA GLU A 11 -15.82 11.00 1.12
C GLU A 11 -14.53 11.62 1.68
N LEU A 12 -13.46 10.84 1.79
CA LEU A 12 -12.14 11.31 2.18
C LEU A 12 -11.66 12.42 1.23
N VAL A 13 -11.68 12.14 -0.07
CA VAL A 13 -11.25 13.11 -1.11
C VAL A 13 -12.10 14.37 -1.08
N ARG A 14 -13.43 14.26 -0.85
CA ARG A 14 -14.30 15.43 -0.71
C ARG A 14 -13.90 16.29 0.49
N ARG A 15 -13.57 15.71 1.64
CA ARG A 15 -13.09 16.43 2.84
C ARG A 15 -11.72 17.05 2.59
N ALA A 16 -10.82 16.29 1.99
CA ALA A 16 -9.50 16.78 1.61
C ALA A 16 -9.59 18.00 0.69
N HIS A 17 -10.50 18.01 -0.28
CA HIS A 17 -10.72 19.16 -1.15
C HIS A 17 -11.21 20.40 -0.39
N GLY A 18 -11.94 20.24 0.72
CA GLY A 18 -12.34 21.34 1.60
C GLY A 18 -11.16 22.02 2.30
N VAL A 19 -10.07 21.28 2.57
CA VAL A 19 -8.84 21.78 3.17
C VAL A 19 -7.82 22.22 2.11
N LEU A 20 -7.78 21.50 1.00
CA LEU A 20 -6.84 21.62 -0.10
C LEU A 20 -7.59 21.90 -1.40
N PRO A 21 -8.11 23.15 -1.62
CA PRO A 21 -8.90 23.46 -2.82
C PRO A 21 -8.08 23.32 -4.12
N GLU A 22 -6.75 23.35 -4.03
CA GLU A 22 -5.80 23.09 -5.13
C GLU A 22 -5.49 21.61 -5.35
N LEU A 23 -6.18 20.69 -4.67
CA LEU A 23 -5.96 19.25 -4.84
C LEU A 23 -6.01 18.86 -6.33
N VAL A 24 -4.93 18.26 -6.82
CA VAL A 24 -4.79 17.83 -8.21
C VAL A 24 -5.56 16.54 -8.46
N GLY A 25 -5.52 15.62 -7.49
CA GLY A 25 -6.23 14.37 -7.59
C GLY A 25 -6.25 13.55 -6.29
N GLY A 26 -7.17 12.60 -6.25
CA GLY A 26 -7.31 11.61 -5.19
C GLY A 26 -7.52 10.22 -5.78
N TYR A 27 -6.86 9.22 -5.23
CA TYR A 27 -6.72 7.89 -5.84
C TYR A 27 -6.85 6.79 -4.79
N LEU A 28 -7.64 5.77 -5.13
CA LEU A 28 -7.68 4.53 -4.38
C LEU A 28 -6.61 3.58 -4.96
N ILE A 29 -5.81 3.00 -4.09
CA ILE A 29 -4.77 2.04 -4.48
C ILE A 29 -4.92 0.73 -3.68
N GLY A 30 -3.91 -0.11 -3.65
CA GLY A 30 -3.89 -1.31 -2.81
C GLY A 30 -5.01 -2.30 -3.10
N SER A 31 -5.53 -2.93 -2.05
CA SER A 31 -6.53 -4.01 -2.16
C SER A 31 -7.87 -3.52 -2.72
N GLY A 32 -8.26 -2.29 -2.42
CA GLY A 32 -9.49 -1.68 -2.93
C GLY A 32 -9.48 -1.50 -4.45
N ALA A 33 -8.34 -1.13 -5.02
CA ALA A 33 -8.14 -1.00 -6.47
C ALA A 33 -7.98 -2.35 -7.17
N LEU A 34 -7.30 -3.30 -6.52
CA LEU A 34 -6.99 -4.62 -7.07
C LEU A 34 -8.15 -5.63 -6.99
N GLY A 35 -9.31 -5.25 -6.42
CA GLY A 35 -10.45 -6.15 -6.28
C GLY A 35 -10.23 -7.30 -5.28
N ASP A 36 -9.42 -7.07 -4.27
CA ASP A 36 -9.03 -8.05 -3.24
C ASP A 36 -9.29 -7.48 -1.81
N TYR A 37 -10.20 -6.53 -1.71
CA TYR A 37 -10.59 -5.94 -0.45
C TYR A 37 -11.38 -6.94 0.40
N VAL A 38 -11.04 -7.02 1.68
CA VAL A 38 -11.74 -7.84 2.68
C VAL A 38 -12.21 -6.90 3.78
N PRO A 39 -13.54 -6.71 3.97
CA PRO A 39 -14.07 -5.85 5.00
C PRO A 39 -13.50 -6.16 6.40
N GLY A 40 -13.03 -5.15 7.10
CA GLY A 40 -12.40 -5.28 8.42
C GLY A 40 -11.03 -5.97 8.47
N GLY A 41 -10.58 -6.58 7.38
CA GLY A 41 -9.30 -7.29 7.29
C GLY A 41 -8.30 -6.68 6.32
N SER A 42 -8.76 -5.81 5.42
CA SER A 42 -7.89 -5.01 4.53
C SER A 42 -7.75 -3.60 5.04
N ASP A 43 -6.73 -2.89 4.57
CA ASP A 43 -6.61 -1.45 4.70
C ASP A 43 -7.32 -0.76 3.53
N VAL A 44 -7.64 0.52 3.67
CA VAL A 44 -8.00 1.41 2.57
C VAL A 44 -6.82 2.32 2.31
N ASP A 45 -6.23 2.17 1.14
CA ASP A 45 -5.02 2.89 0.73
C ASP A 45 -5.43 4.05 -0.19
N VAL A 46 -5.14 5.30 0.19
CA VAL A 46 -5.50 6.51 -0.57
C VAL A 46 -4.28 7.38 -0.81
N ASN A 47 -4.07 7.77 -2.06
CA ASN A 47 -3.09 8.78 -2.39
C ASN A 47 -3.80 10.09 -2.76
N LEU A 48 -3.34 11.20 -2.18
CA LEU A 48 -3.71 12.56 -2.58
C LEU A 48 -2.53 13.21 -3.27
N VAL A 49 -2.82 14.01 -4.30
CA VAL A 49 -1.77 14.71 -5.04
C VAL A 49 -2.04 16.20 -5.02
N VAL A 50 -1.03 16.97 -4.62
CA VAL A 50 -1.08 18.44 -4.54
C VAL A 50 -0.04 19.06 -5.49
N PRO A 51 -0.26 20.31 -5.96
CA PRO A 51 0.69 20.95 -6.88
C PRO A 51 2.01 21.31 -6.19
N ASP A 52 1.94 21.82 -4.95
CA ASP A 52 3.05 22.41 -4.21
C ASP A 52 3.14 21.86 -2.78
N ALA A 53 4.24 22.16 -2.10
CA ALA A 53 4.45 21.78 -0.70
C ALA A 53 3.38 22.37 0.23
N LEU A 54 2.93 21.57 1.17
CA LEU A 54 1.93 21.99 2.15
C LEU A 54 2.59 22.62 3.38
N SER A 55 1.97 23.69 3.88
CA SER A 55 2.34 24.19 5.22
C SER A 55 1.96 23.20 6.31
N GLN A 56 2.68 23.20 7.43
CA GLN A 56 2.40 22.33 8.57
C GLN A 56 0.95 22.44 9.03
N GLY A 57 0.40 23.65 9.12
CA GLY A 57 -0.99 23.84 9.54
C GLY A 57 -2.02 23.22 8.60
N ARG A 58 -1.72 23.15 7.30
CA ARG A 58 -2.59 22.47 6.31
C ARG A 58 -2.53 20.95 6.45
N LYS A 59 -1.34 20.40 6.70
CA LYS A 59 -1.15 18.96 6.97
C LYS A 59 -1.94 18.55 8.22
N GLU A 60 -1.82 19.31 9.30
CA GLU A 60 -2.54 19.07 10.55
C GLU A 60 -4.06 19.23 10.40
N GLU A 61 -4.52 20.23 9.61
CA GLU A 61 -5.95 20.38 9.33
C GLU A 61 -6.48 19.19 8.54
N LEU A 62 -5.73 18.73 7.52
CA LEU A 62 -6.11 17.54 6.77
C LEU A 62 -6.26 16.33 7.69
N VAL A 63 -5.28 16.08 8.56
CA VAL A 63 -5.34 14.98 9.54
C VAL A 63 -6.61 15.09 10.39
N ARG A 64 -6.92 16.27 10.95
CA ARG A 64 -8.15 16.48 11.75
C ARG A 64 -9.44 16.15 11.01
N GLN A 65 -9.47 16.30 9.68
CA GLN A 65 -10.67 16.06 8.87
C GLN A 65 -10.83 14.60 8.45
N VAL A 66 -9.72 13.83 8.38
CA VAL A 66 -9.73 12.50 7.76
C VAL A 66 -9.23 11.37 8.70
N ALA A 67 -8.66 11.68 9.87
CA ALA A 67 -8.33 10.67 10.87
C ALA A 67 -9.56 9.89 11.31
N HIS A 68 -9.37 8.67 11.83
CA HIS A 68 -10.47 7.73 12.13
C HIS A 68 -11.57 8.33 13.00
N ASP A 69 -11.23 9.16 13.98
CA ASP A 69 -12.21 9.81 14.86
C ASP A 69 -13.15 10.77 14.11
N ALA A 70 -12.66 11.43 13.07
CA ALA A 70 -13.45 12.35 12.25
C ALA A 70 -14.14 11.64 11.07
N LEU A 71 -13.47 10.67 10.46
CA LEU A 71 -13.96 9.87 9.34
C LEU A 71 -13.70 8.39 9.62
N PRO A 72 -14.63 7.69 10.30
CA PRO A 72 -14.44 6.29 10.63
C PRO A 72 -14.17 5.42 9.41
N CYS A 73 -12.97 4.81 9.37
CA CYS A 73 -12.59 3.90 8.31
C CYS A 73 -13.36 2.58 8.46
N PRO A 74 -14.01 2.06 7.39
CA PRO A 74 -14.72 0.79 7.42
C PRO A 74 -13.80 -0.42 7.42
N ALA A 75 -12.54 -0.21 7.05
CA ALA A 75 -11.47 -1.21 6.97
C ALA A 75 -10.73 -1.36 8.31
N ALA A 76 -9.67 -2.16 8.33
CA ALA A 76 -8.79 -2.27 9.48
C ALA A 76 -8.14 -0.91 9.82
N LYS A 77 -7.69 -0.20 8.80
CA LYS A 77 -7.17 1.18 8.89
C LYS A 77 -7.24 1.91 7.55
N LEU A 78 -7.07 3.21 7.62
CA LEU A 78 -6.71 4.07 6.50
C LEU A 78 -5.18 4.17 6.42
N GLU A 79 -4.62 4.01 5.23
CA GLU A 79 -3.28 4.43 4.86
C GLU A 79 -3.40 5.58 3.85
N LEU A 80 -3.05 6.79 4.27
CA LEU A 80 -3.15 8.00 3.45
C LEU A 80 -1.78 8.59 3.22
N VAL A 81 -1.42 8.76 1.95
CA VAL A 81 -0.19 9.45 1.59
C VAL A 81 -0.50 10.66 0.70
N VAL A 82 0.12 11.79 1.00
CA VAL A 82 0.00 13.03 0.21
C VAL A 82 1.30 13.29 -0.52
N TYR A 83 1.22 13.41 -1.85
CA TYR A 83 2.37 13.64 -2.71
C TYR A 83 2.28 14.98 -3.45
N ARG A 84 3.44 15.54 -3.78
CA ARG A 84 3.53 16.62 -4.77
C ARG A 84 3.62 16.04 -6.19
N VAL A 85 3.00 16.71 -7.16
CA VAL A 85 3.08 16.32 -8.57
C VAL A 85 4.53 16.16 -9.04
N GLU A 86 5.42 17.09 -8.65
CA GLU A 86 6.84 17.05 -9.08
C GLU A 86 7.59 15.82 -8.59
N VAL A 87 7.24 15.30 -7.39
CA VAL A 87 7.85 14.11 -6.81
C VAL A 87 7.45 12.87 -7.61
N LEU A 88 6.16 12.71 -7.91
CA LEU A 88 5.65 11.56 -8.65
C LEU A 88 6.19 11.46 -10.09
N LYS A 89 6.63 12.59 -10.67
CA LYS A 89 7.28 12.63 -11.98
C LYS A 89 8.76 12.21 -11.96
N GLN A 90 9.33 11.97 -10.78
CA GLN A 90 10.74 11.65 -10.61
C GLN A 90 10.89 10.28 -9.92
N PRO A 91 11.19 9.20 -10.65
CA PRO A 91 11.22 7.83 -10.10
C PRO A 91 12.07 7.68 -8.84
N LEU A 92 13.19 8.39 -8.75
CA LEU A 92 14.09 8.32 -7.60
C LEU A 92 13.57 9.06 -6.35
N ARG A 93 12.49 9.85 -6.48
CA ARG A 93 11.95 10.68 -5.41
C ARG A 93 10.55 10.28 -4.95
N VAL A 94 9.97 9.21 -5.50
CA VAL A 94 8.58 8.78 -5.19
C VAL A 94 8.32 8.49 -3.71
N HIS A 95 9.35 8.40 -2.89
CA HIS A 95 9.22 8.26 -1.43
C HIS A 95 9.13 9.59 -0.68
N GLU A 96 9.33 10.74 -1.36
CA GLU A 96 9.29 12.06 -0.75
C GLU A 96 7.84 12.56 -0.64
N TYR A 97 7.12 12.14 0.39
CA TYR A 97 5.75 12.59 0.63
C TYR A 97 5.68 13.89 1.45
N GLU A 98 4.51 14.53 1.47
CA GLU A 98 4.16 15.67 2.34
C GLU A 98 3.58 15.21 3.68
N LEU A 99 2.83 14.13 3.68
CA LEU A 99 2.16 13.54 4.83
C LEU A 99 1.98 12.04 4.59
N ASN A 100 2.29 11.23 5.60
CA ASN A 100 1.85 9.84 5.70
C ASN A 100 1.04 9.69 6.99
N LEU A 101 -0.20 9.23 6.87
CA LEU A 101 -1.13 9.02 7.98
C LEU A 101 -1.64 7.58 7.95
N ASN A 102 -1.42 6.87 9.05
CA ASN A 102 -2.07 5.58 9.32
C ASN A 102 -3.00 5.74 10.51
N THR A 103 -4.29 5.47 10.34
CA THR A 103 -5.31 5.66 11.37
C THR A 103 -6.41 4.61 11.27
N GLY A 104 -6.89 4.10 12.40
CA GLY A 104 -7.89 3.04 12.43
C GLY A 104 -8.53 2.83 13.80
N ARG A 105 -9.56 2.02 13.83
CA ARG A 105 -10.30 1.77 15.07
C ARG A 105 -9.42 1.13 16.15
N GLY A 106 -9.24 1.83 17.27
CA GLY A 106 -8.47 1.33 18.41
C GLY A 106 -6.96 1.26 18.17
N LEU A 107 -6.49 1.95 17.14
CA LEU A 107 -5.07 2.15 16.84
C LEU A 107 -4.69 3.58 17.22
N ASP A 108 -3.45 3.76 17.68
CA ASP A 108 -2.86 5.09 17.77
C ASP A 108 -2.60 5.61 16.34
N ASP A 109 -2.90 6.88 16.11
CA ASP A 109 -2.60 7.52 14.83
C ASP A 109 -1.09 7.63 14.64
N LEU A 110 -0.59 7.07 13.54
CA LEU A 110 0.80 7.25 13.11
C LEU A 110 0.82 8.35 12.04
N ILE A 111 1.47 9.46 12.35
CA ILE A 111 1.49 10.66 11.50
C ILE A 111 2.94 11.05 11.25
N PHE A 112 3.36 10.97 9.99
CA PHE A 112 4.70 11.35 9.57
C PHE A 112 4.63 12.55 8.62
N TYR A 113 5.40 13.58 8.95
CA TYR A 113 5.52 14.80 8.15
C TYR A 113 6.87 14.89 7.43
N ASP A 114 7.79 13.99 7.77
CA ASP A 114 9.12 13.89 7.19
C ASP A 114 9.32 12.49 6.62
N PHE A 115 9.40 12.38 5.32
CA PHE A 115 9.57 11.10 4.61
C PHE A 115 10.85 10.34 5.00
N ARG A 116 11.82 10.99 5.66
CA ARG A 116 13.06 10.37 6.13
C ARG A 116 12.87 9.51 7.39
N GLU A 117 11.70 9.58 8.01
CA GLU A 117 11.34 8.76 9.17
C GLU A 117 10.78 7.39 8.78
N ASP A 118 10.46 7.21 7.49
CA ASP A 118 9.87 5.99 6.94
C ASP A 118 10.82 5.23 6.01
N ASP A 119 10.56 3.93 5.86
CA ASP A 119 11.28 3.08 4.91
C ASP A 119 10.84 3.37 3.46
N PRO A 120 11.75 3.82 2.58
CA PRO A 120 11.41 4.28 1.24
C PRO A 120 10.80 3.21 0.34
N HIS A 121 11.07 1.94 0.61
CA HIS A 121 10.60 0.84 -0.23
C HIS A 121 9.06 0.73 -0.30
N TRP A 122 8.33 1.10 0.77
CA TRP A 122 6.87 1.08 0.77
C TRP A 122 6.30 2.01 -0.29
N PHE A 123 6.78 3.24 -0.35
CA PHE A 123 6.29 4.27 -1.27
C PHE A 123 6.68 3.98 -2.72
N VAL A 124 7.83 3.35 -2.95
CA VAL A 124 8.24 2.87 -4.28
C VAL A 124 7.28 1.78 -4.78
N LEU A 125 6.93 0.82 -3.91
CA LEU A 125 6.00 -0.26 -4.26
C LEU A 125 4.59 0.27 -4.49
N ASP A 126 4.12 1.18 -3.64
CA ASP A 126 2.80 1.79 -3.77
C ASP A 126 2.69 2.64 -5.04
N ALA A 127 3.72 3.43 -5.37
CA ALA A 127 3.75 4.18 -6.61
C ALA A 127 3.74 3.28 -7.84
N ALA A 128 4.49 2.16 -7.82
CA ALA A 128 4.52 1.20 -8.92
C ALA A 128 3.15 0.50 -9.10
N ILE A 129 2.50 0.11 -8.00
CA ILE A 129 1.14 -0.47 -8.02
C ILE A 129 0.13 0.57 -8.48
N ALA A 130 0.23 1.81 -7.97
CA ALA A 130 -0.67 2.90 -8.32
C ALA A 130 -0.59 3.25 -9.81
N HIS A 131 0.61 3.30 -10.39
CA HIS A 131 0.81 3.57 -11.82
C HIS A 131 0.09 2.54 -12.70
N GLU A 132 0.14 1.25 -12.35
CA GLU A 132 -0.45 0.17 -13.17
C GLU A 132 -1.93 -0.10 -12.84
N ARG A 133 -2.32 0.07 -11.57
CA ARG A 133 -3.59 -0.45 -11.04
C ARG A 133 -4.39 0.55 -10.21
N GLY A 134 -3.89 1.76 -9.99
CA GLY A 134 -4.60 2.77 -9.21
C GLY A 134 -5.93 3.17 -9.85
N VAL A 135 -6.90 3.50 -9.00
CA VAL A 135 -8.24 3.94 -9.43
C VAL A 135 -8.41 5.41 -9.13
N THR A 136 -8.67 6.19 -10.16
CA THR A 136 -8.92 7.63 -10.03
C THR A 136 -10.28 7.87 -9.37
N ILE A 137 -10.29 8.55 -8.22
CA ILE A 137 -11.50 9.06 -7.57
C ILE A 137 -11.82 10.47 -8.11
N THR A 138 -10.80 11.32 -8.21
CA THR A 138 -10.89 12.65 -8.80
C THR A 138 -9.56 13.07 -9.43
N GLY A 139 -9.58 13.96 -10.40
CA GLY A 139 -8.40 14.44 -11.10
C GLY A 139 -8.07 13.66 -12.37
N PRO A 140 -6.86 13.83 -12.92
CA PRO A 140 -6.38 13.10 -14.09
C PRO A 140 -6.11 11.64 -13.75
N ASP A 141 -5.97 10.79 -14.77
CA ASP A 141 -5.54 9.39 -14.57
C ASP A 141 -4.19 9.35 -13.84
N ILE A 142 -4.12 8.56 -12.76
CA ILE A 142 -2.93 8.46 -11.90
C ILE A 142 -1.70 8.00 -12.70
N ALA A 143 -1.85 7.14 -13.69
CA ALA A 143 -0.78 6.70 -14.57
C ALA A 143 -0.12 7.85 -15.34
N THR A 144 -0.83 8.97 -15.53
CA THR A 144 -0.26 10.17 -16.17
C THR A 144 0.54 11.06 -15.23
N LEU A 145 0.36 10.88 -13.92
CA LEU A 145 1.05 11.66 -12.89
C LEU A 145 2.30 10.97 -12.38
N ILE A 146 2.26 9.64 -12.25
CA ILE A 146 3.39 8.85 -11.76
C ILE A 146 4.26 8.46 -12.96
N ALA A 147 5.55 8.79 -12.90
CA ALA A 147 6.50 8.30 -13.88
C ALA A 147 6.65 6.77 -13.77
N GLU A 148 6.85 6.10 -14.90
CA GLU A 148 7.17 4.67 -14.90
C GLU A 148 8.47 4.42 -14.12
N LEU A 149 8.39 3.55 -13.10
CA LEU A 149 9.54 3.22 -12.27
C LEU A 149 10.39 2.15 -12.95
N PRO A 150 11.72 2.32 -12.99
CA PRO A 150 12.61 1.30 -13.52
C PRO A 150 12.47 -0.03 -12.76
N ARG A 151 12.40 -1.15 -13.49
CA ARG A 151 12.23 -2.49 -12.90
C ARG A 151 13.25 -2.81 -11.81
N ASN A 152 14.51 -2.42 -11.98
CA ASN A 152 15.55 -2.64 -10.98
C ASN A 152 15.26 -1.91 -9.67
N GLN A 153 14.71 -0.70 -9.72
CA GLN A 153 14.27 0.05 -8.52
C GLN A 153 13.13 -0.68 -7.80
N ILE A 154 12.16 -1.21 -8.55
CA ILE A 154 11.06 -2.00 -7.98
C ILE A 154 11.59 -3.28 -7.33
N LEU A 155 12.49 -4.02 -7.99
CA LEU A 155 13.10 -5.22 -7.42
C LEU A 155 13.92 -4.93 -6.16
N GLU A 156 14.60 -3.80 -6.10
CA GLU A 156 15.29 -3.33 -4.88
C GLU A 156 14.30 -3.05 -3.75
N ALA A 157 13.21 -2.35 -4.04
CA ALA A 157 12.16 -2.09 -3.06
C ALA A 157 11.48 -3.38 -2.57
N LEU A 158 11.27 -4.38 -3.43
CA LEU A 158 10.76 -5.69 -3.04
C LEU A 158 11.73 -6.42 -2.10
N ARG A 159 13.05 -6.34 -2.34
CA ARG A 159 14.06 -6.88 -1.41
C ARG A 159 14.03 -6.14 -0.07
N GLY A 160 13.91 -4.82 -0.09
CA GLY A 160 13.75 -4.00 1.12
C GLY A 160 12.54 -4.43 1.95
N SER A 161 11.38 -4.60 1.32
CA SER A 161 10.16 -5.08 1.97
C SER A 161 10.35 -6.48 2.59
N ILE A 162 11.02 -7.41 1.90
CA ILE A 162 11.29 -8.75 2.46
C ILE A 162 12.27 -8.68 3.62
N ALA A 163 13.31 -7.85 3.54
CA ALA A 163 14.26 -7.63 4.63
C ALA A 163 13.55 -7.09 5.88
N TRP A 164 12.69 -6.08 5.71
CA TRP A 164 11.87 -5.54 6.78
C TRP A 164 11.00 -6.63 7.45
N HIS A 165 10.34 -7.46 6.67
CA HIS A 165 9.52 -8.56 7.19
C HIS A 165 10.33 -9.65 7.93
N ARG A 166 11.63 -9.77 7.69
CA ARG A 166 12.51 -10.68 8.44
C ARG A 166 12.87 -10.15 9.82
N GLU A 167 12.94 -8.84 9.96
CA GLU A 167 13.29 -8.14 11.20
C GLU A 167 12.10 -7.94 12.12
N HIS A 168 10.89 -8.07 11.59
CA HIS A 168 9.63 -7.88 12.30
C HIS A 168 8.86 -9.19 12.45
N GLU A 169 7.89 -9.20 13.35
CA GLU A 169 7.08 -10.39 13.61
C GLU A 169 6.31 -10.82 12.35
N ALA A 170 6.53 -12.08 11.93
CA ALA A 170 5.92 -12.61 10.73
C ALA A 170 4.43 -12.88 10.91
N THR A 171 3.63 -12.40 9.97
CA THR A 171 2.19 -12.62 9.90
C THR A 171 1.81 -13.27 8.57
N TYR A 172 0.55 -13.65 8.42
CA TYR A 172 0.05 -14.11 7.11
C TYR A 172 0.17 -13.04 6.02
N LEU A 173 0.15 -11.74 6.37
CA LEU A 173 0.41 -10.66 5.42
C LEU A 173 1.84 -10.70 4.88
N THR A 174 2.82 -11.05 5.71
CA THR A 174 4.21 -11.30 5.29
C THR A 174 4.27 -12.32 4.16
N VAL A 175 3.59 -13.45 4.33
CA VAL A 175 3.54 -14.53 3.32
C VAL A 175 2.89 -14.05 2.02
N LEU A 176 1.76 -13.35 2.13
CA LEU A 176 1.02 -12.86 0.95
C LEU A 176 1.77 -11.75 0.20
N ASN A 177 2.45 -10.85 0.92
CA ASN A 177 3.33 -9.84 0.32
C ASN A 177 4.51 -10.50 -0.40
N ALA A 178 5.12 -11.53 0.19
CA ALA A 178 6.20 -12.29 -0.45
C ALA A 178 5.72 -13.01 -1.73
N CYS A 179 4.52 -13.62 -1.72
CA CYS A 179 3.92 -14.20 -2.93
C CYS A 179 3.76 -13.14 -4.05
N ARG A 180 3.28 -11.93 -3.70
CA ARG A 180 3.12 -10.84 -4.67
C ARG A 180 4.46 -10.37 -5.21
N SER A 181 5.46 -10.25 -4.35
CA SER A 181 6.83 -9.90 -4.72
C SER A 181 7.42 -10.93 -5.70
N TRP A 182 7.27 -12.21 -5.40
CA TRP A 182 7.73 -13.29 -6.26
C TRP A 182 7.06 -13.26 -7.63
N ARG A 183 5.75 -13.13 -7.67
CA ARG A 183 5.03 -13.08 -8.95
C ARG A 183 5.44 -11.88 -9.79
N TYR A 184 5.58 -10.70 -9.17
CA TYR A 184 6.08 -9.53 -9.88
C TYR A 184 7.51 -9.75 -10.44
N ALA A 185 8.39 -10.37 -9.67
CA ALA A 185 9.75 -10.66 -10.12
C ALA A 185 9.77 -11.56 -11.37
N VAL A 186 8.85 -12.50 -11.46
CA VAL A 186 8.78 -13.46 -12.59
C VAL A 186 8.02 -12.90 -13.79
N GLU A 187 6.86 -12.28 -13.56
CA GLU A 187 5.91 -11.89 -14.61
C GLU A 187 5.93 -10.38 -14.93
N GLY A 188 6.48 -9.53 -14.05
CA GLY A 188 6.59 -8.09 -14.25
C GLY A 188 5.25 -7.34 -14.18
N THR A 189 4.22 -7.92 -13.57
CA THR A 189 2.87 -7.34 -13.48
C THR A 189 2.33 -7.39 -12.06
N TRP A 190 1.60 -6.36 -11.66
CA TRP A 190 0.98 -6.28 -10.35
C TRP A 190 -0.37 -6.97 -10.32
N VAL A 191 -0.55 -7.82 -9.32
CA VAL A 191 -1.79 -8.54 -9.03
C VAL A 191 -2.15 -8.44 -7.56
N SER A 192 -3.35 -8.90 -7.20
CA SER A 192 -3.75 -8.96 -5.80
C SER A 192 -2.91 -9.96 -4.99
N LYS A 193 -2.89 -9.78 -3.66
CA LYS A 193 -2.21 -10.71 -2.75
C LYS A 193 -2.78 -12.13 -2.87
N THR A 194 -4.11 -12.25 -2.98
CA THR A 194 -4.80 -13.53 -3.12
C THR A 194 -4.45 -14.22 -4.46
N GLU A 195 -4.43 -13.47 -5.54
CA GLU A 195 -4.08 -14.02 -6.85
C GLU A 195 -2.61 -14.45 -6.92
N ALA A 196 -1.70 -13.65 -6.34
CA ALA A 196 -0.29 -13.99 -6.26
C ALA A 196 -0.04 -15.25 -5.40
N ALA A 197 -0.73 -15.38 -4.28
CA ALA A 197 -0.61 -16.55 -3.42
C ALA A 197 -1.10 -17.83 -4.13
N ARG A 198 -2.22 -17.77 -4.86
CA ARG A 198 -2.68 -18.91 -5.67
C ARG A 198 -1.69 -19.30 -6.76
N TRP A 199 -1.05 -18.32 -7.40
CA TRP A 199 0.02 -18.56 -8.38
C TRP A 199 1.25 -19.19 -7.73
N ALA A 200 1.63 -18.78 -6.52
CA ALA A 200 2.77 -19.29 -5.77
C ALA A 200 2.54 -20.74 -5.30
N LEU A 201 1.29 -21.15 -4.97
CA LEU A 201 0.94 -22.52 -4.58
C LEU A 201 1.38 -23.58 -5.60
N ALA A 202 1.37 -23.26 -6.88
CA ALA A 202 1.77 -24.20 -7.93
C ALA A 202 3.30 -24.32 -8.07
N ARG A 203 4.08 -23.49 -7.36
CA ARG A 203 5.53 -23.32 -7.56
C ARG A 203 6.37 -23.52 -6.31
N SER A 204 5.79 -23.20 -5.14
CA SER A 204 6.49 -23.25 -3.85
C SER A 204 6.48 -24.65 -3.23
N THR A 205 7.53 -24.95 -2.49
CA THR A 205 7.59 -26.10 -1.57
C THR A 205 6.87 -25.81 -0.24
N HIS A 206 6.56 -24.53 0.06
CA HIS A 206 5.89 -24.07 1.29
C HIS A 206 4.37 -23.95 1.13
N ARG A 207 3.74 -24.93 0.49
CA ARG A 207 2.30 -24.90 0.15
C ARG A 207 1.39 -24.70 1.36
N GLU A 208 1.59 -25.47 2.43
CA GLU A 208 0.77 -25.39 3.65
C GLU A 208 0.79 -23.99 4.28
N LEU A 209 1.94 -23.30 4.26
CA LEU A 209 2.09 -21.94 4.75
C LEU A 209 1.26 -20.95 3.90
N ILE A 210 1.31 -21.08 2.58
CA ILE A 210 0.57 -20.22 1.65
C ILE A 210 -0.94 -20.47 1.75
N GLU A 211 -1.36 -21.74 1.88
CA GLU A 211 -2.76 -22.11 2.09
C GLU A 211 -3.30 -21.51 3.39
N ALA A 212 -2.56 -21.66 4.50
CA ALA A 212 -2.93 -21.05 5.79
C ALA A 212 -3.05 -19.51 5.70
N ALA A 213 -2.15 -18.85 4.94
CA ALA A 213 -2.21 -17.41 4.73
C ALA A 213 -3.46 -16.99 3.90
N LEU A 214 -3.83 -17.76 2.89
CA LEU A 214 -5.06 -17.53 2.12
C LEU A 214 -6.32 -17.72 2.98
N GLU A 215 -6.37 -18.76 3.80
CA GLU A 215 -7.48 -19.01 4.73
C GLU A 215 -7.62 -17.90 5.77
N ALA A 216 -6.50 -17.45 6.35
CA ALA A 216 -6.52 -16.35 7.31
C ALA A 216 -7.05 -15.06 6.68
N ARG A 217 -6.60 -14.74 5.43
CA ARG A 217 -7.07 -13.58 4.69
C ARG A 217 -8.57 -13.68 4.40
N ALA A 218 -9.04 -14.83 3.91
CA ALA A 218 -10.46 -15.03 3.61
C ALA A 218 -11.36 -14.89 4.85
N ALA A 219 -10.81 -15.20 6.03
CA ALA A 219 -11.49 -15.06 7.32
C ALA A 219 -11.32 -13.67 7.97
N GLY A 220 -10.66 -12.70 7.29
CA GLY A 220 -10.37 -11.37 7.84
C GLY A 220 -9.47 -11.40 9.09
N ARG A 221 -8.63 -12.44 9.21
CA ARG A 221 -7.76 -12.62 10.39
C ARG A 221 -6.34 -12.17 10.11
N VAL A 222 -5.76 -11.41 11.03
CA VAL A 222 -4.32 -11.19 11.11
C VAL A 222 -3.78 -12.20 12.13
N GLY A 223 -3.02 -13.19 11.66
CA GLY A 223 -2.45 -14.25 12.51
C GLY A 223 -0.93 -14.28 12.36
N HIS A 224 -0.25 -14.67 13.47
CA HIS A 224 1.20 -14.88 13.48
C HIS A 224 1.55 -16.20 12.83
N VAL A 225 2.71 -16.27 12.19
CA VAL A 225 3.27 -17.48 11.59
C VAL A 225 4.65 -17.75 12.16
N GLY A 226 5.02 -19.03 12.24
CA GLY A 226 6.31 -19.44 12.79
C GLY A 226 7.48 -18.86 11.99
N ALA A 227 8.39 -18.17 12.66
CA ALA A 227 9.53 -17.48 12.03
C ALA A 227 10.42 -18.44 11.19
N ALA A 228 10.65 -19.67 11.66
CA ALA A 228 11.48 -20.64 10.93
C ALA A 228 10.85 -21.05 9.58
N THR A 229 9.54 -21.31 9.55
CA THR A 229 8.82 -21.69 8.33
C THR A 229 8.74 -20.52 7.36
N THR A 230 8.48 -19.33 7.88
CA THR A 230 8.43 -18.09 7.07
C THR A 230 9.81 -17.76 6.51
N GLY A 231 10.88 -17.92 7.30
CA GLY A 231 12.26 -17.65 6.86
C GLY A 231 12.64 -18.43 5.60
N GLY A 232 12.38 -19.76 5.59
CA GLY A 232 12.64 -20.61 4.43
C GLY A 232 11.86 -20.20 3.18
N PHE A 233 10.59 -19.78 3.35
CA PHE A 233 9.79 -19.28 2.24
C PHE A 233 10.32 -17.93 1.71
N LEU A 234 10.71 -17.02 2.60
CA LEU A 234 11.32 -15.74 2.19
C LEU A 234 12.64 -15.94 1.45
N ASP A 235 13.44 -16.99 1.81
CA ASP A 235 14.67 -17.35 1.07
C ASP A 235 14.34 -17.81 -0.37
N GLU A 236 13.29 -18.63 -0.54
CA GLU A 236 12.81 -19.05 -1.85
C GLU A 236 12.42 -17.83 -2.71
N VAL A 237 11.70 -16.87 -2.13
CA VAL A 237 11.27 -15.65 -2.84
C VAL A 237 12.47 -14.75 -3.19
N VAL A 238 13.40 -14.53 -2.26
CA VAL A 238 14.60 -13.70 -2.51
C VAL A 238 15.44 -14.24 -3.66
N ALA A 239 15.56 -15.57 -3.78
CA ALA A 239 16.26 -16.19 -4.91
C ALA A 239 15.64 -15.84 -6.26
N ALA A 240 14.33 -15.61 -6.32
CA ALA A 240 13.63 -15.20 -7.53
C ALA A 240 13.71 -13.69 -7.82
N LEU A 241 14.10 -12.87 -6.82
CA LEU A 241 14.32 -11.43 -6.96
C LEU A 241 15.74 -11.07 -7.45
N SER A 242 16.58 -12.08 -7.69
CA SER A 242 17.99 -11.92 -8.08
C SER A 242 18.18 -11.57 -9.56
#